data_fda581b507ff5c2331fceb1ae37aede4
#
_entry.id   fda581b507ff5c2331fceb1ae37aede4
#
_cell.length_a   1.000
_cell.length_b   1.000
_cell.length_c   1.000
_cell.angle_alpha   90.00
_cell.angle_beta   90.00
_cell.angle_gamma   90.00
#
_symmetry.space_group_name_H-M   'P 1'
#
loop_
_entity.id
_entity.type
_entity.pdbx_description
1 polymer ?
#
loop_
_entity_poly.entity_id
_entity_poly.type
_entity_poly.pdbx_seq_one_letter_code
_entity_poly.pdbx_strand_id
1 'polypeptide(L)'
;MACAEYSFHVPSLEELVGVLQKGLKDNFADVQVSVVNCPDMTKEPFTFPVKGICGKTRIAEVGGVPYLLPLVNQKKVYDLNKIAKEIKLPGAFILGAGAGPFQTLGFNSEFMPVVQTESKHRPPVNGSYFARVNPADGGCLLEKYSEKYHDFGCALLANLFASEGQAGKPEEFSSCPLNSDEEVNNWLHFYEMKAPLVCLPVFVSRDPHTHCFSHHGEGGHYHYDTTPDTVEYVGYFLPAEFLYRIDQPIETHSFGRD
;
A
#
# COMPACT_ATOMS: atom_id res chain seq x y z
N MET A 1 -16.76 9.28 10.78
CA MET A 1 -15.52 10.04 10.47
C MET A 1 -15.85 11.00 9.33
N ALA A 2 -15.18 12.16 9.24
CA ALA A 2 -15.32 13.02 8.06
C ALA A 2 -14.75 12.25 6.86
N CYS A 3 -15.49 12.25 5.75
CA CYS A 3 -15.09 11.54 4.53
C CYS A 3 -15.42 12.44 3.32
N ALA A 4 -14.42 12.74 2.51
CA ALA A 4 -14.58 13.44 1.24
C ALA A 4 -14.37 12.45 0.10
N GLU A 5 -15.16 12.60 -0.98
CA GLU A 5 -15.15 11.72 -2.15
C GLU A 5 -14.83 12.54 -3.40
N TYR A 6 -13.92 12.04 -4.22
CA TYR A 6 -13.53 12.63 -5.50
C TYR A 6 -13.60 11.55 -6.58
N SER A 7 -14.22 11.87 -7.71
CA SER A 7 -14.22 10.99 -8.89
C SER A 7 -12.99 11.26 -9.74
N PHE A 8 -12.39 10.20 -10.27
CA PHE A 8 -11.31 10.27 -11.24
C PHE A 8 -11.82 10.08 -12.67
N HIS A 9 -11.09 10.64 -13.63
CA HIS A 9 -11.14 10.15 -14.99
C HIS A 9 -10.41 8.80 -15.03
N VAL A 10 -11.07 7.78 -15.54
CA VAL A 10 -10.46 6.47 -15.76
C VAL A 10 -10.09 6.39 -17.25
N PRO A 11 -8.79 6.40 -17.60
CA PRO A 11 -8.36 6.29 -18.99
C PRO A 11 -8.70 4.90 -19.56
N SER A 12 -8.70 4.76 -20.89
CA SER A 12 -8.71 3.42 -21.49
C SER A 12 -7.37 2.72 -21.25
N LEU A 13 -7.35 1.41 -21.36
CA LEU A 13 -6.18 0.58 -21.16
C LEU A 13 -5.08 0.87 -22.17
N GLU A 14 -5.44 1.06 -23.41
CA GLU A 14 -4.56 1.39 -24.51
C GLU A 14 -3.91 2.76 -24.31
N GLU A 15 -4.67 3.74 -23.80
CA GLU A 15 -4.18 5.06 -23.47
C GLU A 15 -3.13 4.99 -22.35
N LEU A 16 -3.43 4.25 -21.28
CA LEU A 16 -2.51 4.06 -20.16
C LEU A 16 -1.22 3.37 -20.61
N VAL A 17 -1.30 2.26 -21.37
CA VAL A 17 -0.12 1.60 -21.97
C VAL A 17 0.75 2.60 -22.71
N GLY A 18 0.14 3.44 -23.55
CA GLY A 18 0.89 4.43 -24.33
C GLY A 18 1.64 5.45 -23.46
N VAL A 19 0.97 5.97 -22.44
CA VAL A 19 1.55 6.94 -21.49
C VAL A 19 2.68 6.32 -20.69
N LEU A 20 2.45 5.13 -20.15
CA LEU A 20 3.39 4.48 -19.27
C LEU A 20 4.59 3.88 -20.00
N GLN A 21 4.39 3.26 -21.18
CA GLN A 21 5.48 2.82 -22.04
C GLN A 21 6.42 3.97 -22.42
N LYS A 22 5.88 5.18 -22.60
CA LYS A 22 6.67 6.37 -22.89
C LYS A 22 7.37 6.91 -21.63
N GLY A 23 6.64 7.10 -20.54
CA GLY A 23 7.19 7.72 -19.33
C GLY A 23 8.24 6.87 -18.62
N LEU A 24 8.08 5.54 -18.65
CA LEU A 24 9.02 4.63 -18.01
C LEU A 24 10.38 4.53 -18.74
N LYS A 25 10.41 4.73 -20.05
CA LYS A 25 11.66 4.71 -20.83
C LYS A 25 12.67 5.78 -20.41
N ASP A 26 12.22 6.83 -19.75
CA ASP A 26 13.11 7.87 -19.25
C ASP A 26 13.88 7.42 -17.98
N ASN A 27 13.42 6.34 -17.33
CA ASN A 27 13.95 5.87 -16.04
C ASN A 27 14.49 4.43 -16.08
N PHE A 28 14.11 3.62 -17.07
CA PHE A 28 14.50 2.22 -17.18
C PHE A 28 15.15 1.90 -18.53
N ALA A 29 16.17 1.06 -18.49
CA ALA A 29 16.93 0.65 -19.70
C ALA A 29 16.07 -0.14 -20.68
N ASP A 30 15.21 -1.01 -20.17
CA ASP A 30 14.23 -1.76 -20.97
C ASP A 30 12.86 -1.70 -20.31
N VAL A 31 11.82 -1.47 -21.11
CA VAL A 31 10.44 -1.31 -20.64
C VAL A 31 9.49 -2.00 -21.60
N GLN A 32 8.68 -2.88 -21.07
CA GLN A 32 7.57 -3.49 -21.80
C GLN A 32 6.27 -3.32 -21.01
N VAL A 33 5.32 -2.57 -21.56
CA VAL A 33 3.99 -2.37 -21.00
C VAL A 33 2.95 -3.03 -21.92
N SER A 34 2.06 -3.82 -21.36
CA SER A 34 1.00 -4.49 -22.12
C SER A 34 -0.22 -4.77 -21.25
N VAL A 35 -1.39 -4.85 -21.87
CA VAL A 35 -2.61 -5.33 -21.21
C VAL A 35 -2.51 -6.84 -21.00
N VAL A 36 -2.62 -7.28 -19.75
CA VAL A 36 -2.52 -8.70 -19.37
C VAL A 36 -3.71 -9.14 -18.52
N ASN A 37 -3.96 -10.42 -18.39
CA ASN A 37 -4.90 -10.94 -17.41
C ASN A 37 -4.31 -10.79 -16.00
N CYS A 38 -5.17 -10.41 -15.03
CA CYS A 38 -4.77 -10.39 -13.63
C CYS A 38 -4.24 -11.78 -13.23
N PRO A 39 -3.00 -11.89 -12.72
CA PRO A 39 -2.49 -13.16 -12.24
C PRO A 39 -3.31 -13.67 -11.06
N ASP A 40 -3.21 -14.97 -10.77
CA ASP A 40 -3.84 -15.52 -9.56
C ASP A 40 -3.08 -15.01 -8.32
N MET A 41 -3.62 -13.98 -7.69
CA MET A 41 -3.02 -13.33 -6.52
C MET A 41 -2.97 -14.22 -5.27
N THR A 42 -3.61 -15.40 -5.29
CA THR A 42 -3.46 -16.39 -4.21
C THR A 42 -2.15 -17.17 -4.29
N LYS A 43 -1.40 -17.03 -5.37
CA LYS A 43 -0.13 -17.71 -5.63
C LYS A 43 1.06 -16.83 -5.25
N GLU A 44 2.21 -17.47 -5.07
CA GLU A 44 3.47 -16.74 -4.94
C GLU A 44 3.73 -15.88 -6.19
N PRO A 45 4.34 -14.72 -5.99
CA PRO A 45 4.87 -14.16 -4.74
C PRO A 45 3.82 -13.43 -3.88
N PHE A 46 2.57 -13.26 -4.31
CA PHE A 46 1.58 -12.41 -3.64
C PHE A 46 0.96 -13.07 -2.40
N THR A 47 0.43 -14.30 -2.53
CA THR A 47 -0.26 -15.06 -1.47
C THR A 47 -1.41 -14.30 -0.79
N PHE A 48 -2.15 -13.50 -1.57
CA PHE A 48 -3.27 -12.71 -1.09
C PHE A 48 -4.51 -13.58 -0.80
N PRO A 49 -5.44 -13.12 0.05
CA PRO A 49 -6.68 -13.87 0.35
C PRO A 49 -7.70 -13.86 -0.79
N VAL A 50 -7.40 -13.24 -1.93
CA VAL A 50 -8.26 -13.08 -3.10
C VAL A 50 -7.52 -13.46 -4.39
N LYS A 51 -8.29 -13.82 -5.43
CA LYS A 51 -7.72 -14.26 -6.71
C LYS A 51 -7.25 -13.11 -7.61
N GLY A 52 -7.66 -11.89 -7.34
CA GLY A 52 -7.30 -10.75 -8.18
C GLY A 52 -7.50 -9.43 -7.48
N ILE A 53 -7.23 -8.35 -8.19
CA ILE A 53 -7.38 -6.96 -7.72
C ILE A 53 -8.41 -6.18 -8.56
N CYS A 54 -9.17 -6.86 -9.42
CA CYS A 54 -10.12 -6.24 -10.34
C CYS A 54 -11.51 -6.02 -9.69
N GLY A 55 -12.40 -5.40 -10.47
CA GLY A 55 -13.72 -4.94 -10.08
C GLY A 55 -13.69 -3.45 -9.74
N LYS A 56 -14.72 -2.94 -9.10
CA LYS A 56 -14.80 -1.52 -8.70
C LYS A 56 -13.58 -1.12 -7.88
N THR A 57 -12.88 -0.09 -8.32
CA THR A 57 -11.61 0.32 -7.72
C THR A 57 -11.73 1.63 -6.95
N ARG A 58 -11.09 1.70 -5.79
CA ARG A 58 -11.10 2.86 -4.89
C ARG A 58 -9.69 3.09 -4.35
N ILE A 59 -9.36 4.36 -4.11
CA ILE A 59 -8.24 4.74 -3.25
C ILE A 59 -8.82 5.37 -1.99
N ALA A 60 -8.25 5.04 -0.83
CA ALA A 60 -8.55 5.70 0.43
C ALA A 60 -7.27 6.23 1.09
N GLU A 61 -7.18 7.54 1.21
CA GLU A 61 -6.23 8.22 2.10
C GLU A 61 -6.87 8.32 3.48
N VAL A 62 -6.26 7.70 4.47
CA VAL A 62 -6.78 7.63 5.84
C VAL A 62 -5.86 8.36 6.80
N GLY A 63 -6.39 9.32 7.54
CA GLY A 63 -5.61 10.13 8.47
C GLY A 63 -4.60 11.04 7.77
N GLY A 64 -3.36 11.06 8.25
CA GLY A 64 -2.28 11.84 7.63
C GLY A 64 -1.12 12.16 8.55
N VAL A 65 -0.02 12.65 7.98
CA VAL A 65 1.25 13.01 8.65
C VAL A 65 1.07 13.89 9.90
N PRO A 66 0.13 14.86 9.97
CA PRO A 66 -0.10 15.62 11.20
C PRO A 66 -0.54 14.79 12.42
N TYR A 67 -0.95 13.53 12.23
CA TYR A 67 -1.20 12.62 13.36
C TYR A 67 0.06 11.86 13.80
N LEU A 68 1.11 11.87 12.98
CA LEU A 68 2.44 11.33 13.30
C LEU A 68 3.34 12.40 13.91
N LEU A 69 3.36 13.61 13.35
CA LEU A 69 4.29 14.69 13.70
C LEU A 69 3.55 15.88 14.33
N PRO A 70 4.15 16.64 15.25
CA PRO A 70 5.43 16.40 15.93
C PRO A 70 5.34 15.34 17.03
N LEU A 71 4.10 14.94 17.42
CA LEU A 71 3.84 13.93 18.44
C LEU A 71 2.82 12.92 17.93
N VAL A 72 3.21 11.66 17.97
CA VAL A 72 2.37 10.53 17.54
C VAL A 72 1.03 10.50 18.29
N ASN A 73 -0.08 10.60 17.57
CA ASN A 73 -1.40 10.42 18.11
C ASN A 73 -1.79 8.94 18.22
N GLN A 74 -1.33 8.28 19.26
CA GLN A 74 -1.55 6.85 19.52
C GLN A 74 -3.02 6.43 19.61
N LYS A 75 -3.96 7.39 19.71
CA LYS A 75 -5.40 7.09 19.77
C LYS A 75 -6.05 6.94 18.39
N LYS A 76 -5.35 7.35 17.32
CA LYS A 76 -5.86 7.22 15.96
C LYS A 76 -5.69 5.79 15.48
N VAL A 77 -6.80 5.06 15.45
CA VAL A 77 -6.90 3.69 14.91
C VAL A 77 -8.13 3.62 14.03
N TYR A 78 -8.01 2.98 12.90
CA TYR A 78 -9.06 2.82 11.90
C TYR A 78 -9.29 1.33 11.63
N ASP A 79 -10.53 0.91 11.61
CA ASP A 79 -10.93 -0.46 11.27
C ASP A 79 -11.16 -0.57 9.76
N LEU A 80 -10.39 -1.41 9.07
CA LEU A 80 -10.46 -1.61 7.62
C LEU A 80 -11.84 -2.10 7.16
N ASN A 81 -12.59 -2.86 8.00
CA ASN A 81 -13.98 -3.20 7.68
C ASN A 81 -14.90 -1.97 7.69
N LYS A 82 -14.64 -0.99 8.56
CA LYS A 82 -15.38 0.28 8.53
C LYS A 82 -14.97 1.14 7.35
N ILE A 83 -13.68 1.20 7.03
CA ILE A 83 -13.17 1.90 5.85
C ILE A 83 -13.84 1.36 4.59
N ALA A 84 -13.95 0.04 4.40
CA ALA A 84 -14.64 -0.56 3.27
C ALA A 84 -16.09 -0.07 3.12
N LYS A 85 -16.79 0.17 4.24
CA LYS A 85 -18.15 0.73 4.24
C LYS A 85 -18.16 2.23 3.88
N GLU A 86 -17.22 3.01 4.44
CA GLU A 86 -17.08 4.45 4.16
C GLU A 86 -16.79 4.73 2.68
N ILE A 87 -15.92 3.93 2.05
CA ILE A 87 -15.62 4.03 0.61
C ILE A 87 -16.69 3.38 -0.29
N LYS A 88 -17.85 3.04 0.26
CA LYS A 88 -19.01 2.46 -0.45
C LYS A 88 -18.68 1.14 -1.16
N LEU A 89 -17.77 0.35 -0.62
CA LEU A 89 -17.38 -0.96 -1.14
C LEU A 89 -17.31 -2.03 -0.02
N PRO A 90 -18.43 -2.32 0.67
CA PRO A 90 -18.44 -3.33 1.73
C PRO A 90 -18.05 -4.71 1.18
N GLY A 91 -17.16 -5.40 1.86
CA GLY A 91 -16.57 -6.65 1.39
C GLY A 91 -15.41 -6.45 0.40
N ALA A 92 -14.83 -5.25 0.34
CA ALA A 92 -13.66 -4.98 -0.49
C ALA A 92 -12.45 -5.81 -0.09
N PHE A 93 -11.62 -6.13 -1.04
CA PHE A 93 -10.23 -6.43 -0.83
C PHE A 93 -9.44 -5.12 -0.72
N ILE A 94 -8.64 -4.98 0.33
CA ILE A 94 -7.83 -3.77 0.61
C ILE A 94 -6.38 -4.17 0.71
N LEU A 95 -5.51 -3.41 0.02
CA LEU A 95 -4.07 -3.47 0.16
C LEU A 95 -3.48 -2.05 0.22
N GLY A 96 -2.22 -1.92 0.63
CA GLY A 96 -1.53 -0.63 0.63
C GLY A 96 -0.41 -0.51 1.66
N ALA A 97 -0.19 0.73 2.11
CA ALA A 97 0.86 1.11 3.03
C ALA A 97 0.31 2.01 4.14
N GLY A 98 0.76 1.82 5.37
CA GLY A 98 0.33 2.64 6.50
C GLY A 98 1.05 2.32 7.80
N ALA A 99 0.66 3.01 8.88
CA ALA A 99 1.20 2.75 10.20
C ALA A 99 0.46 1.59 10.89
N GLY A 100 1.18 0.75 11.59
CA GLY A 100 0.61 -0.31 12.42
C GLY A 100 -0.13 0.24 13.65
N PRO A 101 -1.23 -0.42 14.11
CA PRO A 101 -2.07 0.08 15.19
C PRO A 101 -1.33 -0.01 16.53
N PHE A 102 -0.76 1.09 17.00
CA PHE A 102 -0.01 1.17 18.25
C PHE A 102 -0.78 0.62 19.45
N GLN A 103 -2.10 0.83 19.51
CA GLN A 103 -2.93 0.31 20.61
C GLN A 103 -2.95 -1.22 20.69
N THR A 104 -2.82 -1.90 19.54
CA THR A 104 -2.76 -3.36 19.46
C THR A 104 -1.33 -3.86 19.59
N LEU A 105 -0.39 -3.24 18.86
CA LEU A 105 0.99 -3.71 18.78
C LEU A 105 1.84 -3.32 19.99
N GLY A 106 1.60 -2.14 20.58
CA GLY A 106 2.40 -1.56 21.66
C GLY A 106 3.70 -0.91 21.24
N PHE A 107 3.98 -0.83 19.94
CA PHE A 107 5.18 -0.23 19.34
C PHE A 107 4.85 0.37 17.97
N ASN A 108 5.73 1.24 17.46
CA ASN A 108 5.64 1.76 16.09
C ASN A 108 6.07 0.69 15.08
N SER A 109 5.38 0.64 13.96
CA SER A 109 5.69 -0.32 12.90
C SER A 109 5.18 0.16 11.54
N GLU A 110 5.88 -0.24 10.49
CA GLU A 110 5.40 -0.17 9.12
C GLU A 110 4.33 -1.25 8.92
N PHE A 111 3.21 -0.91 8.31
CA PHE A 111 2.10 -1.84 8.14
C PHE A 111 1.77 -2.03 6.66
N MET A 112 1.72 -3.27 6.23
CA MET A 112 1.35 -3.71 4.90
C MET A 112 -0.02 -4.38 4.97
N PRO A 113 -1.12 -3.61 4.91
CA PRO A 113 -2.45 -4.18 4.92
C PRO A 113 -2.70 -5.00 3.66
N VAL A 114 -3.19 -6.22 3.85
CA VAL A 114 -3.67 -7.14 2.81
C VAL A 114 -4.90 -7.83 3.38
N VAL A 115 -6.07 -7.24 3.19
CA VAL A 115 -7.28 -7.63 3.90
C VAL A 115 -8.45 -7.85 2.96
N GLN A 116 -9.06 -9.02 3.00
CA GLN A 116 -10.41 -9.23 2.52
C GLN A 116 -11.39 -8.81 3.63
N THR A 117 -12.11 -7.73 3.45
CA THR A 117 -13.04 -7.23 4.46
C THR A 117 -14.33 -8.05 4.53
N GLU A 118 -15.07 -7.89 5.63
CA GLU A 118 -16.32 -8.58 5.90
C GLU A 118 -17.39 -8.28 4.83
N SER A 119 -18.06 -9.31 4.37
CA SER A 119 -19.29 -9.19 3.56
C SER A 119 -20.41 -10.07 4.11
N LYS A 120 -21.62 -9.90 3.59
CA LYS A 120 -22.79 -10.71 3.98
C LYS A 120 -22.56 -12.23 3.83
N HIS A 121 -21.64 -12.63 2.97
CA HIS A 121 -21.46 -14.04 2.58
C HIS A 121 -20.06 -14.58 2.88
N ARG A 122 -19.16 -13.73 3.39
CA ARG A 122 -17.77 -14.14 3.69
C ARG A 122 -17.27 -13.46 4.96
N PRO A 123 -16.66 -14.22 5.89
CA PRO A 123 -15.94 -13.64 7.01
C PRO A 123 -14.72 -12.85 6.48
N PRO A 124 -14.22 -11.88 7.25
CA PRO A 124 -13.01 -11.17 6.89
C PRO A 124 -11.77 -12.05 7.02
N VAL A 125 -10.77 -11.79 6.17
CA VAL A 125 -9.47 -12.49 6.21
C VAL A 125 -8.36 -11.44 6.26
N ASN A 126 -7.47 -11.55 7.24
CA ASN A 126 -6.32 -10.66 7.40
C ASN A 126 -5.04 -11.39 6.97
N GLY A 127 -4.48 -10.99 5.83
CA GLY A 127 -3.19 -11.45 5.31
C GLY A 127 -2.07 -10.42 5.49
N SER A 128 -2.29 -9.39 6.31
CA SER A 128 -1.37 -8.27 6.49
C SER A 128 -0.07 -8.67 7.18
N TYR A 129 0.97 -7.87 6.91
CA TYR A 129 2.26 -7.92 7.59
C TYR A 129 2.53 -6.60 8.31
N PHE A 130 3.41 -6.66 9.30
CA PHE A 130 4.00 -5.46 9.89
C PHE A 130 5.51 -5.66 10.08
N ALA A 131 6.26 -4.58 9.88
CA ALA A 131 7.70 -4.57 10.09
C ALA A 131 8.05 -3.58 11.21
N ARG A 132 9.04 -3.93 12.01
CA ARG A 132 9.57 -3.10 13.09
C ARG A 132 11.04 -3.30 13.28
N VAL A 133 11.68 -2.36 13.98
CA VAL A 133 13.05 -2.53 14.44
C VAL A 133 13.10 -3.62 15.54
N ASN A 134 13.96 -4.59 15.38
CA ASN A 134 14.23 -5.59 16.40
C ASN A 134 15.04 -4.96 17.54
N PRO A 135 14.54 -4.88 18.77
CA PRO A 135 15.26 -4.24 19.87
C PRO A 135 16.51 -4.99 20.31
N ALA A 136 16.70 -6.25 19.91
CA ALA A 136 17.85 -7.06 20.32
C ALA A 136 19.10 -6.78 19.50
N ASP A 137 18.96 -6.49 18.21
CA ASP A 137 20.08 -6.34 17.27
C ASP A 137 19.95 -5.11 16.36
N GLY A 138 18.83 -4.39 16.44
CA GLY A 138 18.56 -3.24 15.58
C GLY A 138 18.14 -3.62 14.15
N GLY A 139 18.03 -4.90 13.82
CA GLY A 139 17.63 -5.39 12.51
C GLY A 139 16.14 -5.23 12.21
N CYS A 140 15.75 -5.46 10.96
CA CYS A 140 14.35 -5.53 10.57
C CYS A 140 13.71 -6.82 11.08
N LEU A 141 12.49 -6.73 11.62
CA LEU A 141 11.67 -7.86 12.00
C LEU A 141 10.31 -7.75 11.29
N LEU A 142 10.08 -8.60 10.31
CA LEU A 142 8.81 -8.72 9.61
C LEU A 142 7.98 -9.87 10.24
N GLU A 143 6.72 -9.58 10.55
CA GLU A 143 5.81 -10.53 11.15
C GLU A 143 4.43 -10.49 10.46
N LYS A 144 3.78 -11.66 10.37
CA LYS A 144 2.42 -11.75 9.86
C LYS A 144 1.43 -11.36 10.95
N TYR A 145 0.56 -10.39 10.64
CA TYR A 145 -0.34 -9.79 11.63
C TYR A 145 -1.30 -10.81 12.25
N SER A 146 -1.93 -11.63 11.43
CA SER A 146 -2.95 -12.59 11.85
C SER A 146 -2.45 -13.75 12.71
N GLU A 147 -1.15 -13.94 12.83
CA GLU A 147 -0.58 -14.96 13.73
C GLU A 147 -0.65 -14.54 15.20
N LYS A 148 -0.77 -13.24 15.47
CA LYS A 148 -0.75 -12.68 16.83
C LYS A 148 -1.98 -11.86 17.19
N TYR A 149 -2.63 -11.26 16.18
CA TYR A 149 -3.71 -10.29 16.36
C TYR A 149 -4.92 -10.64 15.50
N HIS A 150 -6.12 -10.31 15.99
CA HIS A 150 -7.38 -10.71 15.35
C HIS A 150 -8.23 -9.51 14.91
N ASP A 151 -7.79 -8.29 15.16
CA ASP A 151 -8.43 -7.07 14.66
C ASP A 151 -8.00 -6.77 13.22
N PHE A 152 -8.62 -5.73 12.64
CA PHE A 152 -8.39 -5.26 11.28
C PHE A 152 -7.98 -3.79 11.29
N GLY A 153 -7.18 -3.41 12.29
CA GLY A 153 -6.78 -2.03 12.51
C GLY A 153 -5.59 -1.60 11.65
N CYS A 154 -5.58 -0.32 11.27
CA CYS A 154 -4.38 0.45 10.94
C CYS A 154 -4.38 1.75 11.75
N ALA A 155 -3.25 2.43 11.87
CA ALA A 155 -3.15 3.63 12.69
C ALA A 155 -2.97 4.87 11.82
N LEU A 156 -3.14 6.00 12.43
CA LEU A 156 -2.89 7.41 12.14
C LEU A 156 -2.75 7.86 10.68
N LEU A 157 -2.18 7.06 9.79
CA LEU A 157 -2.11 7.31 8.34
C LEU A 157 -2.05 6.00 7.56
N ALA A 158 -2.70 5.96 6.42
CA ALA A 158 -2.57 4.87 5.45
C ALA A 158 -3.03 5.32 4.05
N ASN A 159 -2.32 4.88 3.03
CA ASN A 159 -2.74 4.93 1.63
C ASN A 159 -3.16 3.53 1.19
N LEU A 160 -4.43 3.40 0.84
CA LEU A 160 -5.07 2.12 0.60
C LEU A 160 -5.66 2.07 -0.81
N PHE A 161 -5.39 0.99 -1.52
CA PHE A 161 -6.16 0.57 -2.68
C PHE A 161 -7.22 -0.43 -2.25
N ALA A 162 -8.41 -0.32 -2.80
CA ALA A 162 -9.52 -1.23 -2.56
C ALA A 162 -10.21 -1.63 -3.85
N SER A 163 -10.62 -2.90 -3.96
CA SER A 163 -11.35 -3.43 -5.10
C SER A 163 -12.33 -4.53 -4.69
N GLU A 164 -13.09 -5.10 -5.64
CA GLU A 164 -13.93 -6.26 -5.37
C GLU A 164 -13.12 -7.58 -5.24
N GLY A 165 -11.81 -7.55 -5.48
CA GLY A 165 -10.92 -8.71 -5.37
C GLY A 165 -11.18 -9.79 -6.42
N GLN A 166 -11.73 -9.42 -7.58
CA GLN A 166 -12.11 -10.35 -8.64
C GLN A 166 -10.88 -10.72 -9.49
N ALA A 167 -10.84 -12.00 -9.93
CA ALA A 167 -10.07 -12.38 -11.10
C ALA A 167 -10.78 -11.83 -12.33
N GLY A 168 -10.11 -11.02 -13.13
CA GLY A 168 -10.73 -10.41 -14.30
C GLY A 168 -9.74 -10.29 -15.44
N LYS A 169 -10.26 -9.98 -16.65
CA LYS A 169 -9.42 -9.28 -17.61
C LYS A 169 -9.16 -7.91 -17.00
N PRO A 170 -7.91 -7.55 -16.75
CA PRO A 170 -7.64 -6.22 -16.28
C PRO A 170 -7.92 -5.23 -17.38
N GLU A 171 -8.48 -4.17 -16.94
CA GLU A 171 -8.25 -2.91 -17.56
C GLU A 171 -7.00 -2.34 -16.88
N GLU A 172 -5.83 -2.71 -17.40
CA GLU A 172 -4.47 -2.14 -17.37
C GLU A 172 -3.51 -2.04 -16.17
N PHE A 173 -2.19 -2.11 -16.51
CA PHE A 173 -1.04 -2.11 -15.59
C PHE A 173 0.20 -1.36 -16.08
N SER A 174 0.96 -0.66 -15.19
CA SER A 174 2.31 -0.15 -15.43
C SER A 174 3.07 0.39 -14.20
N SER A 175 4.41 0.62 -14.25
CA SER A 175 5.30 0.91 -13.10
C SER A 175 6.16 2.18 -13.23
N CYS A 176 6.63 2.80 -12.10
CA CYS A 176 7.66 3.87 -12.06
C CYS A 176 8.27 4.21 -10.69
N PRO A 177 9.51 4.77 -10.58
CA PRO A 177 10.28 5.01 -9.35
C PRO A 177 10.33 6.46 -8.83
N LEU A 178 10.94 6.70 -7.63
CA LEU A 178 10.95 7.94 -6.86
C LEU A 178 12.31 8.33 -6.25
N ASN A 179 12.52 9.63 -5.88
CA ASN A 179 13.75 10.20 -5.34
C ASN A 179 13.58 11.07 -4.07
N SER A 180 14.64 11.18 -3.26
CA SER A 180 14.95 11.42 -1.85
C SER A 180 14.98 12.84 -1.28
N ASP A 181 14.98 12.96 0.11
CA ASP A 181 15.41 14.12 0.90
C ASP A 181 16.16 13.74 2.22
N GLU A 182 17.18 14.54 2.60
CA GLU A 182 18.23 14.21 3.58
C GLU A 182 17.84 14.34 5.07
N GLU A 183 16.81 15.11 5.44
CA GLU A 183 16.45 15.36 6.85
C GLU A 183 15.58 14.26 7.48
N VAL A 184 14.83 13.51 6.70
CA VAL A 184 14.08 12.33 7.13
C VAL A 184 15.02 11.18 7.48
N ASN A 185 16.22 11.17 6.90
CA ASN A 185 17.21 10.11 7.02
C ASN A 185 17.78 9.92 8.44
N ASN A 186 17.76 10.95 9.30
CA ASN A 186 18.33 10.85 10.65
C ASN A 186 17.40 10.18 11.67
N TRP A 187 16.13 10.02 11.37
CA TRP A 187 15.13 9.37 12.22
C TRP A 187 14.80 7.96 11.75
N LEU A 188 14.97 7.67 10.45
CA LEU A 188 14.68 6.38 9.85
C LEU A 188 15.82 5.39 10.01
N HIS A 189 15.49 4.12 10.20
CA HIS A 189 16.43 3.02 10.15
C HIS A 189 16.36 2.38 8.76
N PHE A 190 17.47 2.43 8.00
CA PHE A 190 17.55 1.87 6.67
C PHE A 190 18.14 0.46 6.70
N TYR A 191 17.55 -0.43 5.91
CA TYR A 191 17.97 -1.81 5.73
C TYR A 191 18.07 -2.12 4.25
N GLU A 192 19.11 -2.86 3.86
CA GLU A 192 19.19 -3.45 2.54
C GLU A 192 18.39 -4.76 2.55
N MET A 193 17.35 -4.84 1.72
CA MET A 193 16.47 -6.00 1.59
C MET A 193 16.73 -6.71 0.27
N LYS A 194 16.66 -8.05 0.28
CA LYS A 194 16.92 -8.87 -0.90
C LYS A 194 15.62 -9.17 -1.67
N ALA A 195 15.70 -9.16 -2.98
CA ALA A 195 14.63 -9.64 -3.84
C ALA A 195 14.38 -11.16 -3.63
N PRO A 196 13.16 -11.69 -3.90
CA PRO A 196 11.99 -10.95 -4.37
C PRO A 196 11.24 -10.24 -3.25
N LEU A 197 10.76 -9.03 -3.52
CA LEU A 197 9.90 -8.25 -2.65
C LEU A 197 8.53 -8.04 -3.30
N VAL A 198 7.46 -8.13 -2.52
CA VAL A 198 6.12 -7.72 -2.94
C VAL A 198 5.88 -6.31 -2.45
N CYS A 199 5.82 -5.35 -3.37
CA CYS A 199 5.59 -3.95 -3.09
C CYS A 199 4.10 -3.61 -3.28
N LEU A 200 3.56 -2.77 -2.38
CA LEU A 200 2.17 -2.33 -2.38
C LEU A 200 2.09 -0.81 -2.58
N PRO A 201 2.42 -0.29 -3.79
CA PRO A 201 2.36 1.13 -4.06
C PRO A 201 0.91 1.60 -4.22
N VAL A 202 0.60 2.75 -3.60
CA VAL A 202 -0.64 3.49 -3.84
C VAL A 202 -0.28 4.89 -4.29
N PHE A 203 -0.50 5.17 -5.57
CA PHE A 203 -0.17 6.47 -6.16
C PHE A 203 -1.33 7.43 -6.04
N VAL A 204 -1.18 8.43 -5.17
CA VAL A 204 -2.13 9.52 -4.99
C VAL A 204 -1.39 10.84 -5.16
N SER A 205 -1.61 11.54 -6.28
CA SER A 205 -0.97 12.82 -6.55
C SER A 205 0.58 12.70 -6.69
N ARG A 206 1.38 13.44 -5.90
CA ARG A 206 2.84 13.56 -6.07
C ARG A 206 3.66 12.72 -5.09
N ASP A 207 3.03 12.15 -4.07
CA ASP A 207 3.71 11.45 -2.99
C ASP A 207 3.19 10.00 -2.90
N PRO A 208 3.79 9.06 -3.67
CA PRO A 208 3.44 7.66 -3.57
C PRO A 208 3.99 7.08 -2.27
N HIS A 209 3.17 6.38 -1.55
CA HIS A 209 3.52 5.66 -0.34
C HIS A 209 3.60 4.17 -0.66
N THR A 210 4.77 3.58 -0.46
CA THR A 210 5.03 2.19 -0.85
C THR A 210 5.61 1.41 0.33
N HIS A 211 4.90 0.38 0.77
CA HIS A 211 5.44 -0.64 1.66
C HIS A 211 5.70 -1.93 0.91
N CYS A 212 6.66 -2.71 1.40
CA CYS A 212 6.99 -4.01 0.84
C CYS A 212 7.12 -5.08 1.92
N PHE A 213 6.95 -6.34 1.51
CA PHE A 213 7.21 -7.51 2.33
C PHE A 213 7.78 -8.64 1.46
N SER A 214 8.43 -9.60 2.11
CA SER A 214 8.97 -10.80 1.48
C SER A 214 8.51 -12.07 2.20
N HIS A 215 8.76 -13.24 1.60
CA HIS A 215 8.57 -14.53 2.27
C HIS A 215 9.84 -15.02 2.99
N HIS A 216 10.91 -14.21 2.98
CA HIS A 216 12.16 -14.51 3.69
C HIS A 216 12.41 -13.60 4.90
N GLY A 217 11.37 -12.90 5.40
CA GLY A 217 11.39 -12.19 6.68
C GLY A 217 11.84 -10.72 6.62
N GLU A 218 11.91 -10.12 5.44
CA GLU A 218 12.26 -8.71 5.23
C GLU A 218 11.06 -7.92 4.75
N GLY A 219 10.88 -6.67 5.22
CA GLY A 219 9.78 -5.79 4.80
C GLY A 219 9.80 -4.46 5.54
N GLY A 220 9.12 -3.46 5.00
CA GLY A 220 9.04 -2.12 5.54
C GLY A 220 8.67 -1.09 4.49
N HIS A 221 8.99 0.18 4.76
CA HIS A 221 8.84 1.27 3.81
C HIS A 221 9.92 1.17 2.72
N TYR A 222 9.51 1.21 1.45
CA TYR A 222 10.42 1.18 0.30
C TYR A 222 10.87 2.60 -0.03
N HIS A 223 12.18 2.84 -0.06
CA HIS A 223 12.76 4.13 -0.41
C HIS A 223 13.34 4.15 -1.83
N TYR A 224 14.31 3.28 -2.10
CA TYR A 224 14.99 3.19 -3.40
C TYR A 224 15.68 1.85 -3.57
N ASP A 225 16.13 1.59 -4.78
CA ASP A 225 16.86 0.39 -5.14
C ASP A 225 18.37 0.58 -4.97
N THR A 226 19.03 -0.38 -4.31
CA THR A 226 20.48 -0.40 -4.15
C THR A 226 21.20 -1.10 -5.31
N THR A 227 20.46 -1.77 -6.19
CA THR A 227 20.99 -2.52 -7.33
C THR A 227 20.32 -2.15 -8.66
N PRO A 228 20.24 -0.86 -9.03
CA PRO A 228 19.44 -0.39 -10.16
C PRO A 228 19.87 -0.98 -11.51
N ASP A 229 21.15 -1.39 -11.64
CA ASP A 229 21.68 -1.95 -12.89
C ASP A 229 21.29 -3.43 -13.12
N THR A 230 20.76 -4.11 -12.13
CA THR A 230 20.50 -5.57 -12.17
C THR A 230 19.11 -5.98 -11.72
N VAL A 231 18.33 -5.05 -11.15
CA VAL A 231 16.99 -5.34 -10.66
C VAL A 231 16.00 -5.46 -11.82
N GLU A 232 15.06 -6.40 -11.69
CA GLU A 232 13.90 -6.54 -12.57
C GLU A 232 12.63 -6.22 -11.80
N TYR A 233 11.80 -5.32 -12.33
CA TYR A 233 10.49 -4.97 -11.80
C TYR A 233 9.38 -5.59 -12.63
N VAL A 234 8.48 -6.29 -11.95
CA VAL A 234 7.20 -6.72 -12.53
C VAL A 234 6.11 -5.98 -11.80
N GLY A 235 5.45 -5.02 -12.45
CA GLY A 235 4.40 -4.20 -11.87
C GLY A 235 3.02 -4.54 -12.44
N TYR A 236 2.01 -4.53 -11.58
CA TYR A 236 0.60 -4.66 -11.95
C TYR A 236 -0.15 -3.43 -11.45
N PHE A 237 -0.75 -2.66 -12.34
CA PHE A 237 -1.37 -1.36 -12.06
C PHE A 237 -2.84 -1.36 -12.44
N LEU A 238 -3.64 -0.71 -11.64
CA LEU A 238 -5.07 -0.56 -11.85
C LEU A 238 -5.50 0.87 -11.49
N PRO A 239 -6.11 1.63 -12.42
CA PRO A 239 -6.61 2.95 -12.10
C PRO A 239 -7.80 2.87 -11.14
N ALA A 240 -7.89 3.82 -10.22
CA ALA A 240 -9.02 3.94 -9.32
C ALA A 240 -10.11 4.83 -9.92
N GLU A 241 -11.37 4.46 -9.70
CA GLU A 241 -12.53 5.25 -10.09
C GLU A 241 -12.75 6.43 -9.15
N PHE A 242 -12.43 6.28 -7.87
CA PHE A 242 -12.66 7.27 -6.83
C PHE A 242 -11.52 7.34 -5.82
N LEU A 243 -11.30 8.54 -5.29
CA LEU A 243 -10.49 8.80 -4.11
C LEU A 243 -11.39 9.16 -2.94
N TYR A 244 -11.17 8.55 -1.80
CA TYR A 244 -11.79 8.88 -0.52
C TYR A 244 -10.74 9.39 0.45
N ARG A 245 -10.96 10.58 1.03
CA ARG A 245 -10.13 11.13 2.12
C ARG A 245 -10.89 11.00 3.42
N ILE A 246 -10.39 10.15 4.31
CA ILE A 246 -11.05 9.75 5.55
C ILE A 246 -10.29 10.32 6.74
N ASP A 247 -11.00 11.12 7.56
CA ASP A 247 -10.44 11.75 8.77
C ASP A 247 -9.16 12.57 8.46
N GLN A 248 -9.20 13.31 7.34
CA GLN A 248 -8.08 14.16 6.93
C GLN A 248 -7.77 15.20 7.99
N PRO A 249 -6.50 15.40 8.39
CA PRO A 249 -6.11 16.47 9.31
C PRO A 249 -6.46 17.85 8.77
N ILE A 250 -6.84 18.76 9.66
CA ILE A 250 -7.15 20.16 9.29
C ILE A 250 -5.87 20.95 8.98
N GLU A 251 -4.78 20.61 9.66
CA GLU A 251 -3.47 21.26 9.50
C GLU A 251 -2.59 20.46 8.55
N THR A 252 -1.87 21.17 7.65
CA THR A 252 -0.84 20.57 6.80
C THR A 252 0.53 20.91 7.36
N HIS A 253 1.44 19.94 7.44
CA HIS A 253 2.84 20.19 7.79
C HIS A 253 3.65 20.59 6.57
N SER A 254 4.65 21.48 6.79
CA SER A 254 5.56 21.94 5.74
C SER A 254 6.87 21.15 5.67
N PHE A 255 7.04 20.12 6.48
CA PHE A 255 8.24 19.27 6.55
C PHE A 255 7.85 17.81 6.78
N GLY A 256 8.70 16.91 6.29
CA GLY A 256 8.45 15.48 6.21
C GLY A 256 7.75 15.14 4.90
N ARG A 257 8.40 14.34 4.07
CA ARG A 257 7.82 13.75 2.85
C ARG A 257 7.78 12.25 3.08
N ASP A 258 6.59 11.70 3.05
CA ASP A 258 6.33 10.27 2.85
C ASP A 258 5.78 10.06 1.46
#